data_800be1bfab594ac01955b2b261dbc94e
#
_entry.id   800be1bfab594ac01955b2b261dbc94e
#
_cell.length_a   1.000
_cell.length_b   1.000
_cell.length_c   1.000
_cell.angle_alpha   90.00
_cell.angle_beta   90.00
_cell.angle_gamma   90.00
#
_symmetry.space_group_name_H-M   'P 1'
#
loop_
_entity.id
_entity.type
_entity.pdbx_description
1 polymer ?
#
loop_
_entity_poly.entity_id
_entity_poly.type
_entity_poly.pdbx_seq_one_letter_code
_entity_poly.pdbx_strand_id
1 'polypeptide(L)'
;MQVTEALARAGLESSNLILGIDFTKSNEWTGSRSFHKKSLHHIGDDLNPYEMVISIIGKTLAAFDEDNLIPCYGFGDGMVLYGSNLFFISILTYIRVRKNLFNFYLIAASTHDQDVFSFYPEERCYNGFEEVLSRYRELLPHIKLAGPTSFAPVIEKAMTIVEESGGQYHVLVIIADVTRSVYTGRGQLSPQEQKTVDAIVEASKLPLSIVLVGVGDGPWDTMKEFDDNIPSRSFDNFQVYNNC
;
A
#
# COMPACT_ATOMS: atom_id res chain seq x y z
N MET A 1 22.02 11.66 9.20
CA MET A 1 22.55 12.93 8.65
C MET A 1 23.25 12.78 7.31
N GLN A 2 24.16 11.83 7.10
CA GLN A 2 24.93 11.73 5.85
C GLN A 2 24.12 11.35 4.58
N VAL A 3 23.13 10.46 4.70
CA VAL A 3 22.32 10.02 3.53
C VAL A 3 21.40 11.13 3.04
N THR A 4 20.72 11.81 3.96
CA THR A 4 19.82 12.94 3.65
C THR A 4 20.54 14.09 2.94
N GLU A 5 21.75 14.45 3.44
CA GLU A 5 22.59 15.48 2.79
C GLU A 5 23.09 15.02 1.40
N ALA A 6 23.42 13.74 1.24
CA ALA A 6 23.87 13.21 -0.05
C ALA A 6 22.74 13.24 -1.08
N LEU A 7 21.52 12.89 -0.69
CA LEU A 7 20.33 12.93 -1.54
C LEU A 7 19.96 14.35 -1.93
N ALA A 8 19.96 15.29 -0.98
CA ALA A 8 19.72 16.71 -1.27
C ALA A 8 20.78 17.29 -2.23
N ARG A 9 22.06 16.93 -2.06
CA ARG A 9 23.14 17.32 -2.98
C ARG A 9 23.01 16.70 -4.37
N ALA A 10 22.39 15.53 -4.47
CA ALA A 10 22.07 14.87 -5.74
C ALA A 10 20.85 15.49 -6.45
N GLY A 11 20.25 16.53 -5.88
CA GLY A 11 19.10 17.23 -6.48
C GLY A 11 17.78 16.52 -6.22
N LEU A 12 17.70 15.67 -5.20
CA LEU A 12 16.43 15.13 -4.76
C LEU A 12 15.66 16.30 -4.12
N GLU A 13 14.78 16.88 -4.90
CA GLU A 13 13.83 17.89 -4.44
C GLU A 13 12.80 17.26 -3.52
N SER A 14 12.09 18.07 -2.72
CA SER A 14 10.97 17.60 -1.91
C SER A 14 9.95 16.86 -2.77
N SER A 15 9.46 15.73 -2.28
CA SER A 15 8.45 14.91 -2.96
C SER A 15 7.32 14.60 -1.99
N ASN A 16 6.10 14.53 -2.49
CA ASN A 16 4.95 14.10 -1.71
C ASN A 16 4.90 12.56 -1.70
N LEU A 17 4.71 11.98 -0.52
CA LEU A 17 4.68 10.54 -0.35
C LEU A 17 3.25 10.01 -0.33
N ILE A 18 3.02 8.87 -0.98
CA ILE A 18 1.78 8.09 -0.90
C ILE A 18 2.16 6.69 -0.44
N LEU A 19 1.40 6.11 0.48
CA LEU A 19 1.69 4.77 1.00
C LEU A 19 0.58 3.78 0.65
N GLY A 20 0.97 2.65 0.06
CA GLY A 20 0.12 1.49 -0.21
C GLY A 20 0.51 0.29 0.64
N ILE A 21 -0.44 -0.33 1.34
CA ILE A 21 -0.18 -1.50 2.20
C ILE A 21 -1.00 -2.68 1.72
N ASP A 22 -0.32 -3.78 1.50
CA ASP A 22 -0.89 -5.05 1.06
C ASP A 22 -1.51 -5.83 2.21
N PHE A 23 -2.83 -6.10 2.13
CA PHE A 23 -3.58 -6.96 3.05
C PHE A 23 -4.05 -8.25 2.38
N THR A 24 -3.31 -8.75 1.40
CA THR A 24 -3.65 -10.00 0.75
C THR A 24 -3.36 -11.20 1.65
N LYS A 25 -4.08 -12.29 1.38
CA LYS A 25 -4.06 -13.49 2.22
C LYS A 25 -2.71 -14.20 2.24
N SER A 26 -1.87 -14.01 1.24
CA SER A 26 -0.50 -14.54 1.18
C SER A 26 0.34 -14.18 2.41
N ASN A 27 0.10 -13.01 2.98
CA ASN A 27 0.75 -12.55 4.21
C ASN A 27 0.60 -13.51 5.42
N GLU A 28 -0.37 -14.43 5.39
CA GLU A 28 -0.54 -15.44 6.44
C GLU A 28 0.57 -16.50 6.45
N TRP A 29 1.27 -16.73 5.30
CA TRP A 29 2.25 -17.81 5.16
C TRP A 29 3.61 -17.40 4.60
N THR A 30 3.74 -16.21 4.03
CA THR A 30 4.99 -15.71 3.44
C THR A 30 6.03 -15.26 4.47
N GLY A 31 5.72 -15.36 5.76
CA GLY A 31 6.63 -15.22 6.88
C GLY A 31 7.13 -16.58 7.43
N SER A 32 7.03 -17.66 6.64
CA SER A 32 7.32 -19.02 7.12
C SER A 32 8.77 -19.21 7.55
N ARG A 33 9.73 -18.52 6.92
CA ARG A 33 11.16 -18.55 7.25
C ARG A 33 11.60 -17.25 7.93
N SER A 34 11.27 -16.09 7.35
CA SER A 34 11.73 -14.77 7.81
C SER A 34 11.04 -14.29 9.09
N PHE A 35 9.81 -14.75 9.36
CA PHE A 35 9.01 -14.28 10.50
C PHE A 35 8.41 -15.41 11.36
N HIS A 36 9.17 -16.48 11.59
CA HIS A 36 8.85 -17.57 12.51
C HIS A 36 7.48 -18.24 12.26
N LYS A 37 7.04 -18.36 11.02
CA LYS A 37 5.73 -18.90 10.60
C LYS A 37 4.53 -18.10 11.10
N LYS A 38 4.74 -16.86 11.50
CA LYS A 38 3.65 -15.92 11.83
C LYS A 38 3.18 -15.22 10.55
N SER A 39 1.94 -14.72 10.57
CA SER A 39 1.49 -13.76 9.57
C SER A 39 2.41 -12.53 9.58
N LEU A 40 2.72 -11.99 8.42
CA LEU A 40 3.54 -10.76 8.31
C LEU A 40 2.86 -9.55 8.96
N HIS A 41 1.55 -9.61 9.20
CA HIS A 41 0.77 -8.61 9.93
C HIS A 41 0.57 -8.95 11.42
N HIS A 42 1.27 -9.97 11.96
CA HIS A 42 1.08 -10.34 13.35
C HIS A 42 1.49 -9.21 14.30
N ILE A 43 0.57 -8.78 15.17
CA ILE A 43 0.86 -7.82 16.24
C ILE A 43 1.42 -8.60 17.45
N GLY A 44 2.58 -8.19 17.92
CA GLY A 44 3.27 -8.77 19.07
C GLY A 44 4.07 -7.72 19.83
N ASP A 45 4.99 -8.18 20.67
CA ASP A 45 5.89 -7.30 21.44
C ASP A 45 6.95 -6.65 20.50
N ASP A 46 7.36 -7.39 19.47
CA ASP A 46 8.27 -6.90 18.44
C ASP A 46 7.49 -6.35 17.24
N LEU A 47 8.13 -5.43 16.50
CA LEU A 47 7.58 -4.89 15.25
C LEU A 47 7.44 -6.02 14.22
N ASN A 48 6.29 -6.07 13.56
CA ASN A 48 6.13 -6.93 12.39
C ASN A 48 6.85 -6.33 11.16
N PRO A 49 7.03 -7.11 10.06
CA PRO A 49 7.74 -6.64 8.87
C PRO A 49 7.17 -5.34 8.27
N TYR A 50 5.87 -5.15 8.25
CA TYR A 50 5.24 -3.92 7.78
C TYR A 50 5.54 -2.72 8.68
N GLU A 51 5.38 -2.90 9.99
CA GLU A 51 5.71 -1.87 10.97
C GLU A 51 7.17 -1.45 10.90
N MET A 52 8.06 -2.42 10.68
CA MET A 52 9.49 -2.19 10.53
C MET A 52 9.77 -1.33 9.29
N VAL A 53 9.19 -1.67 8.14
CA VAL A 53 9.34 -0.90 6.90
C VAL A 53 8.76 0.49 7.04
N ILE A 54 7.54 0.65 7.57
CA ILE A 54 6.92 1.97 7.82
C ILE A 54 7.84 2.83 8.71
N SER A 55 8.40 2.24 9.77
CA SER A 55 9.31 2.94 10.70
C SER A 55 10.63 3.36 10.04
N ILE A 56 11.19 2.52 9.15
CA ILE A 56 12.42 2.82 8.42
C ILE A 56 12.18 3.94 7.40
N ILE A 57 11.11 3.82 6.60
CA ILE A 57 10.71 4.83 5.61
C ILE A 57 10.49 6.17 6.30
N GLY A 58 9.74 6.18 7.42
CA GLY A 58 9.50 7.40 8.18
C GLY A 58 10.77 8.08 8.65
N LYS A 59 11.76 7.32 9.12
CA LYS A 59 13.06 7.88 9.55
C LYS A 59 13.93 8.38 8.39
N THR A 60 13.76 7.80 7.21
CA THR A 60 14.62 8.06 6.05
C THR A 60 14.05 9.13 5.12
N LEU A 61 12.74 9.08 4.87
CA LEU A 61 12.08 9.91 3.86
C LEU A 61 11.29 11.09 4.44
N ALA A 62 10.97 11.11 5.75
CA ALA A 62 10.23 12.24 6.35
C ALA A 62 10.90 13.61 6.11
N ALA A 63 12.23 13.66 5.92
CA ALA A 63 12.94 14.90 5.63
C ALA A 63 12.75 15.38 4.17
N PHE A 64 12.19 14.56 3.30
CA PHE A 64 11.93 14.86 1.88
C PHE A 64 10.44 15.03 1.58
N ASP A 65 9.56 14.69 2.52
CA ASP A 65 8.13 14.90 2.43
C ASP A 65 7.83 16.37 2.74
N GLU A 66 7.31 17.09 1.75
CA GLU A 66 7.23 18.55 1.80
C GLU A 66 6.26 19.08 2.85
N ASP A 67 5.10 18.43 2.97
CA ASP A 67 4.02 18.86 3.85
C ASP A 67 3.77 17.92 5.05
N ASN A 68 4.50 16.81 5.12
CA ASN A 68 4.34 15.74 6.11
C ASN A 68 2.92 15.14 6.13
N LEU A 69 2.19 15.26 5.01
CA LEU A 69 0.83 14.77 4.83
C LEU A 69 0.79 13.53 3.95
N ILE A 70 0.74 12.37 4.55
CA ILE A 70 0.88 11.08 3.87
C ILE A 70 -0.50 10.44 3.63
N PRO A 71 -1.01 10.41 2.39
CA PRO A 71 -2.14 9.56 2.02
C PRO A 71 -1.75 8.08 2.18
N CYS A 72 -2.59 7.30 2.86
CA CYS A 72 -2.31 5.89 3.12
C CYS A 72 -3.51 5.02 2.77
N TYR A 73 -3.27 4.00 1.96
CA TYR A 73 -4.27 3.10 1.42
C TYR A 73 -3.92 1.64 1.68
N GLY A 74 -4.94 0.84 1.97
CA GLY A 74 -4.83 -0.62 1.98
C GLY A 74 -5.50 -1.24 0.76
N PHE A 75 -5.03 -2.40 0.34
CA PHE A 75 -5.61 -3.19 -0.75
C PHE A 75 -5.54 -4.69 -0.45
N GLY A 76 -6.35 -5.48 -1.16
CA GLY A 76 -6.32 -6.93 -1.05
C GLY A 76 -7.08 -7.49 0.16
N ASP A 77 -7.88 -6.69 0.86
CA ASP A 77 -8.67 -7.14 1.99
C ASP A 77 -9.99 -7.80 1.59
N GLY A 78 -10.52 -8.62 2.48
CA GLY A 78 -11.88 -9.14 2.44
C GLY A 78 -12.72 -8.46 3.52
N MET A 79 -13.97 -8.16 3.20
CA MET A 79 -14.89 -7.53 4.14
C MET A 79 -15.04 -8.33 5.44
N VAL A 80 -14.82 -7.73 6.59
CA VAL A 80 -15.31 -8.23 7.87
C VAL A 80 -16.67 -7.60 8.15
N LEU A 81 -17.73 -8.32 7.80
CA LEU A 81 -19.04 -8.01 8.31
C LEU A 81 -19.11 -8.42 9.79
N TYR A 82 -19.06 -7.48 10.69
CA TYR A 82 -19.55 -7.70 12.04
C TYR A 82 -21.08 -7.73 12.01
N GLY A 83 -21.63 -8.94 12.06
CA GLY A 83 -23.05 -9.19 12.20
C GLY A 83 -23.81 -9.22 10.87
N SER A 84 -24.31 -10.41 10.54
CA SER A 84 -25.27 -10.71 9.49
C SER A 84 -26.61 -9.98 9.73
N ASN A 85 -26.67 -8.69 9.43
CA ASN A 85 -27.94 -7.99 9.33
C ASN A 85 -27.84 -6.78 8.40
N LEU A 86 -28.31 -6.95 7.18
CA LEU A 86 -28.65 -5.87 6.24
C LEU A 86 -29.54 -4.77 6.89
N PHE A 87 -30.11 -5.04 8.04
CA PHE A 87 -30.91 -4.10 8.83
C PHE A 87 -30.09 -2.98 9.49
N PHE A 88 -28.79 -3.21 9.72
CA PHE A 88 -27.91 -2.20 10.32
C PHE A 88 -27.48 -1.09 9.36
N ILE A 89 -27.39 -1.37 8.07
CA ILE A 89 -27.01 -0.35 7.06
C ILE A 89 -28.07 0.75 6.95
N SER A 90 -29.35 0.41 7.09
CA SER A 90 -30.44 1.40 7.07
C SER A 90 -30.55 2.20 8.37
N ILE A 91 -30.10 1.65 9.51
CA ILE A 91 -30.07 2.36 10.79
C ILE A 91 -28.89 3.33 10.88
N LEU A 92 -27.74 3.01 10.31
CA LEU A 92 -26.57 3.91 10.30
C LEU A 92 -26.80 5.16 9.44
N THR A 93 -27.61 5.07 8.39
CA THR A 93 -28.07 6.25 7.62
C THR A 93 -28.99 7.14 8.44
N TYR A 94 -29.71 6.61 9.41
CA TYR A 94 -30.64 7.37 10.28
C TYR A 94 -29.94 8.00 11.49
N ILE A 95 -28.81 7.44 11.96
CA ILE A 95 -28.05 7.91 13.14
C ILE A 95 -27.09 9.06 12.81
N ARG A 96 -26.96 9.49 11.55
CA ARG A 96 -26.17 10.65 11.13
C ARG A 96 -26.57 11.99 11.78
N VAL A 97 -27.58 12.00 12.65
CA VAL A 97 -28.20 13.22 13.21
C VAL A 97 -27.79 13.52 14.68
N ARG A 98 -27.08 12.66 15.39
CA ARG A 98 -26.65 13.02 16.75
C ARG A 98 -25.15 12.86 16.96
N LYS A 99 -24.51 14.01 17.14
CA LYS A 99 -23.12 14.23 17.52
C LYS A 99 -22.71 13.40 18.75
N ASN A 100 -21.47 12.91 18.69
CA ASN A 100 -20.69 12.31 19.79
C ASN A 100 -21.08 10.89 20.18
N LEU A 101 -20.77 9.90 19.32
CA LEU A 101 -20.42 8.58 19.81
C LEU A 101 -19.54 7.85 18.77
N PHE A 102 -18.30 7.56 19.17
CA PHE A 102 -17.38 6.61 18.59
C PHE A 102 -17.27 6.59 17.07
N ASN A 103 -16.15 7.07 16.57
CA ASN A 103 -15.65 6.88 15.18
C ASN A 103 -15.36 5.40 14.87
N PHE A 104 -16.34 4.55 14.99
CA PHE A 104 -16.32 3.21 14.46
C PHE A 104 -16.93 3.24 13.06
N TYR A 105 -16.26 3.92 12.13
CA TYR A 105 -16.61 3.74 10.72
C TYR A 105 -16.11 2.36 10.31
N LEU A 106 -17.07 1.46 10.18
CA LEU A 106 -16.94 0.20 9.50
C LEU A 106 -16.36 0.48 8.12
N ILE A 107 -15.13 0.07 7.87
CA ILE A 107 -14.60 -0.05 6.53
C ILE A 107 -15.37 -1.20 5.89
N ALA A 108 -16.49 -0.88 5.27
CA ALA A 108 -17.40 -1.83 4.67
C ALA A 108 -17.12 -1.95 3.16
N ALA A 109 -15.85 -2.09 2.81
CA ALA A 109 -15.46 -2.37 1.43
C ALA A 109 -14.57 -3.61 1.43
N SER A 110 -14.93 -4.57 0.60
CA SER A 110 -14.06 -5.64 0.18
C SER A 110 -13.35 -5.13 -1.06
N THR A 111 -12.07 -4.82 -0.96
CA THR A 111 -11.32 -4.25 -2.09
C THR A 111 -10.85 -5.35 -3.05
N HIS A 112 -10.50 -6.52 -2.53
CA HIS A 112 -9.89 -7.60 -3.30
C HIS A 112 -8.80 -7.07 -4.26
N ASP A 113 -9.00 -7.25 -5.58
CA ASP A 113 -8.13 -6.77 -6.64
C ASP A 113 -8.72 -5.62 -7.45
N GLN A 114 -9.77 -4.95 -6.95
CA GLN A 114 -10.55 -3.98 -7.72
C GLN A 114 -10.48 -2.55 -7.18
N ASP A 115 -10.12 -2.37 -5.91
CA ASP A 115 -10.18 -1.06 -5.26
C ASP A 115 -9.15 -0.96 -4.12
N VAL A 116 -9.09 0.20 -3.51
CA VAL A 116 -8.32 0.48 -2.28
C VAL A 116 -9.25 1.04 -1.22
N PHE A 117 -8.87 0.89 0.05
CA PHE A 117 -9.54 1.60 1.14
C PHE A 117 -8.56 2.58 1.79
N SER A 118 -9.05 3.77 2.12
CA SER A 118 -8.29 4.70 2.93
C SER A 118 -8.30 4.26 4.40
N PHE A 119 -7.19 4.44 5.10
CA PHE A 119 -7.10 4.13 6.53
C PHE A 119 -8.01 5.02 7.38
N TYR A 120 -8.38 6.21 6.91
CA TYR A 120 -9.44 7.03 7.48
C TYR A 120 -10.61 7.18 6.49
N PRO A 121 -11.85 7.07 6.97
CA PRO A 121 -13.04 7.14 6.11
C PRO A 121 -13.20 8.44 5.31
N GLU A 122 -12.66 9.53 5.83
CA GLU A 122 -12.69 10.85 5.19
C GLU A 122 -11.56 11.05 4.17
N GLU A 123 -10.80 10.01 3.86
CA GLU A 123 -9.61 10.06 2.96
C GLU A 123 -8.58 11.15 3.37
N ARG A 124 -8.56 11.52 4.65
CA ARG A 124 -7.59 12.50 5.13
C ARG A 124 -6.17 11.92 5.15
N CYS A 125 -5.20 12.78 4.89
CA CYS A 125 -3.79 12.45 5.02
C CYS A 125 -3.37 12.32 6.49
N TYR A 126 -2.27 11.61 6.71
CA TYR A 126 -1.65 11.41 8.02
C TYR A 126 -0.58 12.46 8.25
N ASN A 127 -0.49 12.93 9.49
CA ASN A 127 0.58 13.82 9.89
C ASN A 127 1.81 12.98 10.30
N GLY A 128 2.56 12.58 9.29
CA GLY A 128 3.78 11.78 9.43
C GLY A 128 3.57 10.28 9.68
N PHE A 129 4.67 9.56 9.64
CA PHE A 129 4.68 8.09 9.71
C PHE A 129 4.31 7.51 11.07
N GLU A 130 4.44 8.26 12.15
CA GLU A 130 4.01 7.81 13.48
C GLU A 130 2.50 7.66 13.56
N GLU A 131 1.75 8.59 12.96
CA GLU A 131 0.30 8.47 12.87
C GLU A 131 -0.11 7.31 11.97
N VAL A 132 0.58 7.12 10.82
CA VAL A 132 0.36 5.97 9.94
C VAL A 132 0.54 4.67 10.70
N LEU A 133 1.64 4.51 11.46
CA LEU A 133 1.95 3.31 12.22
C LEU A 133 0.91 3.03 13.30
N SER A 134 0.49 4.07 14.03
CA SER A 134 -0.55 3.94 15.06
C SER A 134 -1.86 3.45 14.45
N ARG A 135 -2.27 4.07 13.33
CA ARG A 135 -3.51 3.71 12.66
C ARG A 135 -3.47 2.33 12.01
N TYR A 136 -2.33 1.94 11.43
CA TYR A 136 -2.13 0.58 10.93
C TYR A 136 -2.40 -0.46 12.02
N ARG A 137 -1.86 -0.28 13.24
CA ARG A 137 -2.11 -1.16 14.37
C ARG A 137 -3.58 -1.21 14.81
N GLU A 138 -4.26 -0.07 14.79
CA GLU A 138 -5.68 0.00 15.11
C GLU A 138 -6.55 -0.75 14.11
N LEU A 139 -6.19 -0.73 12.83
CA LEU A 139 -6.96 -1.35 11.76
C LEU A 139 -6.79 -2.87 11.70
N LEU A 140 -5.59 -3.38 11.97
CA LEU A 140 -5.26 -4.80 11.79
C LEU A 140 -6.26 -5.78 12.41
N PRO A 141 -6.76 -5.60 13.65
CA PRO A 141 -7.74 -6.53 14.24
C PRO A 141 -9.07 -6.57 13.49
N HIS A 142 -9.34 -5.61 12.61
CA HIS A 142 -10.59 -5.44 11.91
C HIS A 142 -10.49 -5.80 10.42
N ILE A 143 -9.30 -6.05 9.92
CA ILE A 143 -9.05 -6.42 8.52
C ILE A 143 -9.03 -7.94 8.37
N LYS A 144 -9.72 -8.43 7.35
CA LYS A 144 -9.63 -9.81 6.91
C LYS A 144 -8.74 -9.86 5.67
N LEU A 145 -7.62 -10.56 5.78
CA LEU A 145 -6.74 -10.78 4.63
C LEU A 145 -7.46 -11.59 3.54
N ALA A 146 -7.42 -11.10 2.30
CA ALA A 146 -8.08 -11.73 1.16
C ALA A 146 -7.16 -11.69 -0.07
N GLY A 147 -7.69 -11.54 -1.25
CA GLY A 147 -6.95 -11.48 -2.51
C GLY A 147 -7.90 -11.66 -3.69
N PRO A 148 -7.40 -11.75 -4.89
CA PRO A 148 -6.00 -11.88 -5.29
C PRO A 148 -5.18 -10.57 -5.18
N THR A 149 -3.83 -10.67 -5.20
CA THR A 149 -2.94 -9.50 -5.16
C THR A 149 -2.95 -8.79 -6.52
N SER A 150 -3.19 -7.49 -6.51
CA SER A 150 -3.04 -6.59 -7.65
C SER A 150 -2.58 -5.23 -7.17
N PHE A 151 -1.56 -4.66 -7.78
CA PHE A 151 -1.10 -3.31 -7.45
C PHE A 151 -1.79 -2.23 -8.29
N ALA A 152 -2.54 -2.62 -9.34
CA ALA A 152 -3.22 -1.68 -10.21
C ALA A 152 -4.10 -0.66 -9.44
N PRO A 153 -4.98 -1.08 -8.49
CA PRO A 153 -5.86 -0.12 -7.81
C PRO A 153 -5.12 0.95 -7.01
N VAL A 154 -4.03 0.59 -6.31
CA VAL A 154 -3.27 1.57 -5.54
C VAL A 154 -2.45 2.49 -6.43
N ILE A 155 -1.98 2.02 -7.58
CA ILE A 155 -1.31 2.84 -8.60
C ILE A 155 -2.31 3.83 -9.23
N GLU A 156 -3.51 3.37 -9.59
CA GLU A 156 -4.59 4.21 -10.14
C GLU A 156 -5.02 5.29 -9.14
N LYS A 157 -5.13 4.93 -7.85
CA LYS A 157 -5.40 5.92 -6.80
C LYS A 157 -4.29 6.96 -6.68
N ALA A 158 -3.04 6.55 -6.76
CA ALA A 158 -1.90 7.47 -6.74
C ALA A 158 -1.89 8.39 -7.97
N MET A 159 -2.22 7.90 -9.16
CA MET A 159 -2.37 8.75 -10.36
C MET A 159 -3.43 9.83 -10.14
N THR A 160 -4.59 9.46 -9.58
CA THR A 160 -5.64 10.42 -9.24
C THR A 160 -5.13 11.53 -8.30
N ILE A 161 -4.36 11.18 -7.27
CA ILE A 161 -3.78 12.16 -6.33
C ILE A 161 -2.81 13.11 -7.05
N VAL A 162 -1.96 12.58 -7.94
CA VAL A 162 -1.04 13.39 -8.75
C VAL A 162 -1.81 14.39 -9.63
N GLU A 163 -2.87 13.95 -10.29
CA GLU A 163 -3.72 14.80 -11.12
C GLU A 163 -4.41 15.90 -10.30
N GLU A 164 -4.99 15.54 -9.14
CA GLU A 164 -5.65 16.47 -8.22
C GLU A 164 -4.69 17.49 -7.60
N SER A 165 -3.41 17.14 -7.44
CA SER A 165 -2.36 18.05 -6.96
C SER A 165 -1.90 19.07 -8.01
N GLY A 166 -2.43 19.01 -9.22
CA GLY A 166 -1.96 19.83 -10.34
C GLY A 166 -0.65 19.35 -10.96
N GLY A 167 -0.35 18.06 -10.80
CA GLY A 167 0.83 17.41 -11.40
C GLY A 167 2.10 17.61 -10.58
N GLN A 168 2.01 17.76 -9.27
CA GLN A 168 3.18 17.74 -8.39
C GLN A 168 3.82 16.35 -8.40
N TYR A 169 5.14 16.28 -8.21
CA TYR A 169 5.85 15.01 -8.17
C TYR A 169 5.53 14.24 -6.89
N HIS A 170 5.15 12.98 -7.06
CA HIS A 170 4.84 12.07 -5.96
C HIS A 170 5.65 10.78 -6.05
N VAL A 171 5.86 10.18 -4.89
CA VAL A 171 6.42 8.83 -4.77
C VAL A 171 5.39 7.94 -4.09
N LEU A 172 4.89 6.94 -4.82
CA LEU A 172 4.08 5.87 -4.26
C LEU A 172 4.99 4.78 -3.71
N VAL A 173 4.94 4.56 -2.40
CA VAL A 173 5.62 3.44 -1.76
C VAL A 173 4.61 2.34 -1.50
N ILE A 174 4.77 1.19 -2.15
CA ILE A 174 3.96 -0.01 -1.93
C ILE A 174 4.74 -0.96 -1.03
N ILE A 175 4.17 -1.32 0.12
CA ILE A 175 4.72 -2.37 0.99
C ILE A 175 3.89 -3.62 0.78
N ALA A 176 4.49 -4.70 0.29
CA ALA A 176 3.78 -5.92 -0.04
C ALA A 176 4.62 -7.16 0.19
N ASP A 177 3.95 -8.28 0.48
CA ASP A 177 4.56 -9.58 0.27
C ASP A 177 4.46 -9.92 -1.23
N VAL A 178 5.53 -10.45 -1.77
CA VAL A 178 5.51 -10.91 -3.15
C VAL A 178 5.47 -12.43 -3.15
N THR A 179 4.29 -12.95 -3.43
CA THR A 179 4.16 -14.37 -3.73
C THR A 179 4.32 -14.61 -5.22
N ARG A 180 4.91 -15.74 -5.54
CA ARG A 180 4.90 -16.23 -6.91
C ARG A 180 3.45 -16.32 -7.36
N SER A 181 3.02 -15.45 -8.24
CA SER A 181 1.81 -15.69 -9.01
C SER A 181 1.93 -17.09 -9.60
N VAL A 182 0.89 -17.89 -9.46
CA VAL A 182 0.86 -19.22 -10.07
C VAL A 182 0.88 -18.96 -11.57
N TYR A 183 2.07 -18.98 -12.16
CA TYR A 183 2.26 -18.84 -13.60
C TYR A 183 1.30 -19.81 -14.28
N THR A 184 0.33 -19.26 -14.97
CA THR A 184 -0.50 -20.01 -15.91
C THR A 184 0.35 -20.36 -17.14
N GLY A 185 1.31 -21.25 -16.96
CA GLY A 185 2.15 -21.87 -17.97
C GLY A 185 2.77 -20.94 -19.03
N ARG A 186 4.11 -20.93 -19.15
CA ARG A 186 4.90 -20.36 -20.24
C ARG A 186 4.76 -18.84 -20.46
N GLY A 187 5.17 -18.03 -19.48
CA GLY A 187 5.45 -16.60 -19.76
C GLY A 187 4.22 -15.72 -20.03
N GLN A 188 3.03 -16.17 -19.67
CA GLN A 188 1.82 -15.36 -19.72
C GLN A 188 1.54 -14.77 -18.35
N LEU A 189 1.32 -13.46 -18.30
CA LEU A 189 0.89 -12.74 -17.10
C LEU A 189 -0.52 -13.17 -16.69
N SER A 190 -0.77 -13.24 -15.39
CA SER A 190 -2.15 -13.32 -14.87
C SER A 190 -2.90 -12.04 -15.21
N PRO A 191 -4.25 -12.04 -15.16
CA PRO A 191 -5.03 -10.82 -15.36
C PRO A 191 -4.65 -9.69 -14.39
N GLN A 192 -4.28 -10.01 -13.15
CA GLN A 192 -3.86 -9.04 -12.13
C GLN A 192 -2.47 -8.47 -12.44
N GLU A 193 -1.54 -9.32 -12.87
CA GLU A 193 -0.22 -8.88 -13.31
C GLU A 193 -0.31 -7.98 -14.54
N GLN A 194 -1.15 -8.34 -15.53
CA GLN A 194 -1.36 -7.51 -16.71
C GLN A 194 -1.93 -6.14 -16.34
N LYS A 195 -2.95 -6.09 -15.47
CA LYS A 195 -3.50 -4.81 -14.98
C LYS A 195 -2.44 -3.97 -14.26
N THR A 196 -1.57 -4.62 -13.47
CA THR A 196 -0.47 -3.93 -12.78
C THR A 196 0.52 -3.34 -13.79
N VAL A 197 0.92 -4.10 -14.81
CA VAL A 197 1.79 -3.61 -15.89
C VAL A 197 1.14 -2.42 -16.60
N ASP A 198 -0.12 -2.55 -16.98
CA ASP A 198 -0.85 -1.48 -17.68
C ASP A 198 -0.91 -0.21 -16.81
N ALA A 199 -1.18 -0.34 -15.50
CA ALA A 199 -1.19 0.78 -14.57
C ALA A 199 0.19 1.44 -14.42
N ILE A 200 1.29 0.67 -14.35
CA ILE A 200 2.66 1.21 -14.31
C ILE A 200 2.97 2.01 -15.59
N VAL A 201 2.57 1.49 -16.76
CA VAL A 201 2.76 2.18 -18.04
C VAL A 201 1.98 3.51 -18.08
N GLU A 202 0.72 3.52 -17.65
CA GLU A 202 -0.07 4.75 -17.58
C GLU A 202 0.52 5.74 -16.56
N ALA A 203 0.92 5.27 -15.37
CA ALA A 203 1.56 6.08 -14.35
C ALA A 203 2.86 6.74 -14.83
N SER A 204 3.59 6.12 -15.77
CA SER A 204 4.81 6.70 -16.35
C SER A 204 4.57 7.97 -17.17
N LYS A 205 3.32 8.32 -17.47
CA LYS A 205 2.95 9.57 -18.16
C LYS A 205 2.78 10.75 -17.19
N LEU A 206 2.77 10.45 -15.90
CA LEU A 206 2.60 11.42 -14.81
C LEU A 206 3.91 11.55 -14.02
N PRO A 207 4.11 12.65 -13.26
CA PRO A 207 5.26 12.79 -12.37
C PRO A 207 5.08 11.91 -11.11
N LEU A 208 5.06 10.59 -11.32
CA LEU A 208 4.84 9.57 -10.31
C LEU A 208 5.88 8.47 -10.39
N SER A 209 6.70 8.34 -9.35
CA SER A 209 7.57 7.19 -9.17
C SER A 209 6.95 6.18 -8.22
N ILE A 210 7.16 4.91 -8.49
CA ILE A 210 6.61 3.79 -7.72
C ILE A 210 7.77 2.99 -7.15
N VAL A 211 7.77 2.80 -5.83
CA VAL A 211 8.76 2.02 -5.11
C VAL A 211 8.05 0.86 -4.42
N LEU A 212 8.32 -0.36 -4.85
CA LEU A 212 7.84 -1.57 -4.20
C LEU A 212 8.85 -2.04 -3.18
N VAL A 213 8.45 -2.06 -1.91
CA VAL A 213 9.25 -2.61 -0.80
C VAL A 213 8.70 -3.97 -0.43
N GLY A 214 9.49 -4.99 -0.73
CA GLY A 214 9.13 -6.37 -0.47
C GLY A 214 9.34 -6.78 0.99
N VAL A 215 8.35 -7.46 1.58
CA VAL A 215 8.42 -8.08 2.91
C VAL A 215 8.18 -9.59 2.83
N GLY A 216 8.73 -10.36 3.76
CA GLY A 216 8.56 -11.81 3.81
C GLY A 216 9.58 -12.61 3.01
N ASP A 217 9.23 -13.84 2.66
CA ASP A 217 10.17 -14.86 2.16
C ASP A 217 10.46 -14.80 0.64
N GLY A 218 9.75 -13.98 -0.12
CA GLY A 218 9.80 -13.99 -1.59
C GLY A 218 9.10 -15.21 -2.22
N PRO A 219 9.37 -15.57 -3.46
CA PRO A 219 10.48 -15.15 -4.33
C PRO A 219 10.26 -13.79 -5.03
N TRP A 220 11.34 -13.06 -5.23
CA TRP A 220 11.34 -11.68 -5.76
C TRP A 220 11.59 -11.59 -7.28
N ASP A 221 11.87 -12.71 -7.93
CA ASP A 221 12.30 -12.75 -9.33
C ASP A 221 11.26 -12.14 -10.28
N THR A 222 9.97 -12.41 -10.03
CA THR A 222 8.87 -11.89 -10.86
C THR A 222 8.78 -10.36 -10.78
N MET A 223 9.06 -9.78 -9.61
CA MET A 223 9.01 -8.33 -9.44
C MET A 223 10.20 -7.63 -10.08
N LYS A 224 11.38 -8.28 -10.13
CA LYS A 224 12.51 -7.79 -10.91
C LYS A 224 12.21 -7.80 -12.41
N GLU A 225 11.46 -8.79 -12.89
CA GLU A 225 11.00 -8.79 -14.29
C GLU A 225 10.08 -7.60 -14.59
N PHE A 226 9.27 -7.15 -13.64
CA PHE A 226 8.48 -5.91 -13.78
C PHE A 226 9.36 -4.65 -13.76
N ASP A 227 10.42 -4.64 -12.96
CA ASP A 227 11.38 -3.53 -12.93
C ASP A 227 12.12 -3.39 -14.27
N ASP A 228 12.68 -4.51 -14.74
CA ASP A 228 13.59 -4.52 -15.91
C ASP A 228 12.87 -4.55 -17.27
N ASN A 229 11.67 -5.12 -17.37
CA ASN A 229 11.10 -5.57 -18.65
C ASN A 229 9.74 -4.97 -19.03
N ILE A 230 9.23 -3.94 -18.35
CA ILE A 230 7.97 -3.28 -18.78
C ILE A 230 8.24 -2.41 -20.02
N PRO A 231 7.66 -2.75 -21.18
CA PRO A 231 7.82 -1.96 -22.39
C PRO A 231 6.99 -0.68 -22.36
N SER A 232 7.34 0.28 -23.21
CA SER A 232 6.49 1.46 -23.51
C SER A 232 6.28 2.46 -22.37
N ARG A 233 7.11 2.45 -21.32
CA ARG A 233 7.11 3.49 -20.29
C ARG A 233 7.66 4.81 -20.83
N SER A 234 7.08 5.95 -20.40
CA SER A 234 7.59 7.29 -20.71
C SER A 234 8.91 7.57 -20.02
N PHE A 235 9.11 7.03 -18.81
CA PHE A 235 10.37 6.97 -18.07
C PHE A 235 10.37 5.75 -17.14
N ASP A 236 11.51 5.43 -16.58
CA ASP A 236 11.65 4.33 -15.63
C ASP A 236 11.10 4.76 -14.25
N ASN A 237 9.81 4.47 -14.05
CA ASN A 237 9.01 4.92 -12.91
C ASN A 237 8.74 3.86 -11.85
N PHE A 238 9.29 2.65 -11.99
CA PHE A 238 9.01 1.53 -11.08
C PHE A 238 10.32 0.88 -10.61
N GLN A 239 10.51 0.76 -9.30
CA GLN A 239 11.70 0.18 -8.69
C GLN A 239 11.32 -0.80 -7.60
N VAL A 240 12.07 -1.91 -7.48
CA VAL A 240 11.83 -2.96 -6.49
C VAL A 240 12.97 -3.07 -5.50
N TYR A 241 12.63 -2.97 -4.22
CA TYR A 241 13.55 -3.21 -3.12
C TYR A 241 13.04 -4.35 -2.24
N ASN A 242 13.84 -5.36 -2.06
CA ASN A 242 13.56 -6.45 -1.12
C ASN A 242 14.41 -6.28 0.13
N ASN A 243 13.75 -6.25 1.27
CA ASN A 243 14.43 -6.28 2.56
C ASN A 243 14.66 -7.77 2.91
N CYS A 244 15.89 -8.27 2.67
CA CYS A 244 16.35 -9.58 3.11
C CYS A 244 16.78 -9.52 4.57
#